data_7bbaade7cf981f89883161929c63401b
#
_entry.id   7bbaade7cf981f89883161929c63401b
#
_cell.length_a   1.000
_cell.length_b   1.000
_cell.length_c   1.000
_cell.angle_alpha   90.00
_cell.angle_beta   90.00
_cell.angle_gamma   90.00
#
_symmetry.space_group_name_H-M   'P 1'
#
loop_
_entity.id
_entity.type
_entity.pdbx_description
1 polymer ?
#
loop_
_entity_poly.entity_id
_entity_poly.type
_entity_poly.pdbx_seq_one_letter_code
_entity_poly.pdbx_strand_id
1 'polypeptide(L)'
;MKTLNKILKLDKEKFKIPKCVQDIIPIKAIWEDGIFQVSKNKFSKSYKFMDINYAVASKEDKEAMFLEYSDLLNSLDVGAITKITINNRRINKLDFEKTILLDESNDELNDYRKEYNKMLISQAKNANEIVQEKIITLSVYKKNVEEARNYFNRAGSELISRFNTLGSKCIEL
;
A
#
# COMPACT_ATOMS: atom_id res chain seq x y z
N MET A 1 -8.92 -25.44 -20.89
CA MET A 1 -9.02 -24.49 -22.02
C MET A 1 -10.31 -23.66 -22.07
N LYS A 2 -11.51 -24.19 -21.72
CA LYS A 2 -12.77 -23.40 -21.72
C LYS A 2 -12.82 -22.27 -20.68
N THR A 3 -12.13 -22.39 -19.56
CA THR A 3 -12.12 -21.40 -18.46
C THR A 3 -11.27 -20.16 -18.79
N LEU A 4 -10.11 -20.32 -19.43
CA LEU A 4 -9.26 -19.20 -19.85
C LEU A 4 -9.96 -18.31 -20.89
N ASN A 5 -10.67 -18.91 -21.84
CA ASN A 5 -11.41 -18.16 -22.85
C ASN A 5 -12.62 -17.39 -22.29
N LYS A 6 -13.13 -17.80 -21.12
CA LYS A 6 -14.20 -17.09 -20.43
C LYS A 6 -13.68 -15.86 -19.71
N ILE A 7 -12.46 -15.93 -19.13
CA ILE A 7 -11.75 -14.81 -18.49
C ILE A 7 -11.33 -13.78 -19.55
N LEU A 8 -10.77 -14.23 -20.68
CA LEU A 8 -10.38 -13.36 -21.79
C LEU A 8 -11.56 -12.70 -22.52
N LYS A 9 -12.78 -13.29 -22.45
CA LYS A 9 -14.00 -12.64 -22.99
C LYS A 9 -14.57 -11.56 -22.08
N LEU A 10 -14.25 -11.56 -20.79
CA LEU A 10 -14.71 -10.54 -19.85
C LEU A 10 -14.00 -9.18 -20.05
N ASP A 11 -12.80 -9.17 -20.65
CA ASP A 11 -12.00 -7.96 -20.86
C ASP A 11 -12.14 -7.34 -22.27
N LYS A 12 -12.99 -7.88 -23.13
CA LYS A 12 -13.36 -7.19 -24.37
C LYS A 12 -14.41 -6.12 -24.10
N GLU A 13 -14.07 -5.14 -23.28
CA GLU A 13 -14.74 -3.84 -23.33
C GLU A 13 -14.51 -3.31 -24.76
N LYS A 14 -15.57 -3.27 -25.55
CA LYS A 14 -15.52 -2.67 -26.90
C LYS A 14 -14.98 -1.26 -26.71
N PHE A 15 -13.86 -0.95 -27.35
CA PHE A 15 -13.26 0.38 -27.33
C PHE A 15 -14.36 1.37 -27.71
N LYS A 16 -14.78 2.16 -26.74
CA LYS A 16 -15.82 3.16 -26.91
C LYS A 16 -15.11 4.51 -26.90
N ILE A 17 -15.23 5.26 -27.98
CA ILE A 17 -14.67 6.61 -28.02
C ILE A 17 -15.32 7.41 -26.90
N PRO A 18 -14.55 7.92 -25.90
CA PRO A 18 -15.11 8.67 -24.79
C PRO A 18 -15.72 9.98 -25.31
N LYS A 19 -16.92 10.30 -24.83
CA LYS A 19 -17.65 11.52 -25.23
C LYS A 19 -17.56 12.61 -24.18
N CYS A 20 -17.20 12.29 -22.96
CA CYS A 20 -17.04 13.21 -21.84
C CYS A 20 -15.86 12.80 -20.95
N VAL A 21 -15.45 13.69 -20.05
CA VAL A 21 -14.35 13.45 -19.12
C VAL A 21 -14.61 12.26 -18.22
N GLN A 22 -15.86 12.06 -17.79
CA GLN A 22 -16.26 10.91 -16.94
C GLN A 22 -16.05 9.57 -17.63
N ASP A 23 -16.11 9.52 -18.97
CA ASP A 23 -15.86 8.28 -19.72
C ASP A 23 -14.38 7.88 -19.71
N ILE A 24 -13.47 8.86 -19.45
CA ILE A 24 -12.02 8.65 -19.42
C ILE A 24 -11.55 8.27 -18.00
N ILE A 25 -12.25 8.75 -16.98
CA ILE A 25 -11.89 8.46 -15.58
C ILE A 25 -12.20 7.00 -15.28
N PRO A 26 -11.18 6.18 -14.92
CA PRO A 26 -11.36 4.73 -14.71
C PRO A 26 -12.02 4.39 -13.36
N ILE A 27 -12.59 5.35 -12.66
CA ILE A 27 -13.25 5.20 -11.36
C ILE A 27 -14.69 5.65 -11.50
N LYS A 28 -15.66 4.74 -11.21
CA LYS A 28 -17.10 5.01 -11.30
C LYS A 28 -17.71 5.46 -9.98
N ALA A 29 -17.23 4.90 -8.87
CA ALA A 29 -17.65 5.25 -7.52
C ALA A 29 -16.55 4.97 -6.51
N ILE A 30 -16.58 5.71 -5.40
CA ILE A 30 -15.71 5.52 -4.23
C ILE A 30 -16.62 5.50 -3.02
N TRP A 31 -16.42 4.51 -2.12
CA TRP A 31 -17.15 4.38 -0.87
C TRP A 31 -16.27 4.80 0.30
N GLU A 32 -16.90 5.17 1.41
CA GLU A 32 -16.21 5.61 2.64
C GLU A 32 -15.30 4.54 3.24
N ASP A 33 -15.60 3.26 2.98
CA ASP A 33 -14.78 2.11 3.39
C ASP A 33 -13.56 1.83 2.49
N GLY A 34 -13.18 2.80 1.64
CA GLY A 34 -12.00 2.71 0.77
C GLY A 34 -12.16 1.76 -0.42
N ILE A 35 -13.38 1.36 -0.75
CA ILE A 35 -13.67 0.54 -1.94
C ILE A 35 -13.86 1.43 -3.16
N PHE A 36 -13.16 1.11 -4.24
CA PHE A 36 -13.26 1.76 -5.54
C PHE A 36 -13.98 0.87 -6.53
N GLN A 37 -14.97 1.38 -7.24
CA GLN A 37 -15.55 0.72 -8.40
C GLN A 37 -14.85 1.20 -9.67
N VAL A 38 -14.08 0.32 -10.30
CA VAL A 38 -13.30 0.62 -11.50
C VAL A 38 -14.11 0.36 -12.78
N SER A 39 -14.97 -0.67 -12.78
CA SER A 39 -15.91 -0.97 -13.87
C SER A 39 -17.23 -1.48 -13.31
N LYS A 40 -18.16 -1.87 -14.18
CA LYS A 40 -19.52 -2.31 -13.78
C LYS A 40 -19.50 -3.34 -12.64
N ASN A 41 -18.55 -4.29 -12.67
CA ASN A 41 -18.48 -5.42 -11.75
C ASN A 41 -17.08 -5.57 -11.12
N LYS A 42 -16.14 -4.62 -11.34
CA LYS A 42 -14.78 -4.67 -10.83
C LYS A 42 -14.63 -3.68 -9.69
N PHE A 43 -14.25 -4.20 -8.53
CA PHE A 43 -14.03 -3.46 -7.30
C PHE A 43 -12.58 -3.63 -6.86
N SER A 44 -12.01 -2.57 -6.28
CA SER A 44 -10.63 -2.56 -5.81
C SER A 44 -10.55 -1.93 -4.43
N LYS A 45 -9.67 -2.43 -3.59
CA LYS A 45 -9.30 -1.84 -2.30
C LYS A 45 -7.80 -1.90 -2.13
N SER A 46 -7.22 -0.87 -1.52
CA SER A 46 -5.78 -0.72 -1.37
C SER A 46 -5.38 -0.76 0.10
N TYR A 47 -4.20 -1.32 0.36
CA TYR A 47 -3.60 -1.44 1.68
C TYR A 47 -2.16 -0.94 1.60
N LYS A 48 -1.75 -0.14 2.58
CA LYS A 48 -0.38 0.33 2.70
C LYS A 48 0.37 -0.56 3.68
N PHE A 49 1.54 -1.04 3.29
CA PHE A 49 2.39 -1.86 4.15
C PHE A 49 3.79 -1.26 4.28
N MET A 50 4.46 -1.60 5.36
CA MET A 50 5.80 -1.11 5.68
C MET A 50 6.85 -2.18 5.39
N ASP A 51 8.11 -1.79 5.41
CA ASP A 51 9.23 -2.72 5.30
C ASP A 51 9.35 -3.61 6.53
N ILE A 52 9.88 -4.81 6.29
CA ILE A 52 10.41 -5.69 7.32
C ILE A 52 11.92 -5.50 7.41
N ASN A 53 12.48 -5.75 8.60
CA ASN A 53 13.92 -5.59 8.82
C ASN A 53 14.70 -6.80 8.29
N TYR A 54 14.63 -7.00 6.97
CA TYR A 54 15.27 -8.13 6.28
C TYR A 54 16.80 -8.06 6.29
N ALA A 55 17.39 -6.86 6.31
CA ALA A 55 18.83 -6.68 6.15
C ALA A 55 19.66 -7.31 7.29
N VAL A 56 19.17 -7.17 8.52
CA VAL A 56 19.87 -7.66 9.74
C VAL A 56 19.38 -9.04 10.22
N ALA A 57 18.42 -9.63 9.55
CA ALA A 57 17.89 -10.96 9.90
C ALA A 57 18.93 -12.06 9.64
N SER A 58 18.87 -13.15 10.41
CA SER A 58 19.68 -14.35 10.18
C SER A 58 19.30 -15.01 8.85
N LYS A 59 20.06 -15.99 8.40
CA LYS A 59 19.75 -16.71 7.17
C LYS A 59 18.44 -17.48 7.30
N GLU A 60 18.24 -18.14 8.40
CA GLU A 60 17.06 -18.94 8.73
C GLU A 60 15.81 -18.04 8.78
N ASP A 61 15.91 -16.86 9.42
CA ASP A 61 14.82 -15.88 9.46
C ASP A 61 14.47 -15.34 8.08
N LYS A 62 15.48 -15.10 7.23
CA LYS A 62 15.26 -14.66 5.84
C LYS A 62 14.50 -15.70 5.01
N GLU A 63 14.85 -16.97 5.19
CA GLU A 63 14.14 -18.08 4.53
C GLU A 63 12.70 -18.19 5.03
N ALA A 64 12.47 -18.08 6.35
CA ALA A 64 11.15 -18.06 6.95
C ALA A 64 10.29 -16.88 6.43
N MET A 65 10.84 -15.66 6.43
CA MET A 65 10.17 -14.46 5.89
C MET A 65 9.77 -14.63 4.42
N PHE A 66 10.63 -15.26 3.61
CA PHE A 66 10.34 -15.52 2.20
C PHE A 66 9.20 -16.53 2.03
N LEU A 67 9.18 -17.59 2.81
CA LEU A 67 8.11 -18.59 2.79
C LEU A 67 6.77 -17.97 3.22
N GLU A 68 6.74 -17.22 4.31
CA GLU A 68 5.54 -16.54 4.79
C GLU A 68 5.01 -15.51 3.77
N TYR A 69 5.90 -14.78 3.10
CA TYR A 69 5.50 -13.86 2.03
C TYR A 69 4.91 -14.61 0.83
N SER A 70 5.49 -15.75 0.48
CA SER A 70 4.95 -16.61 -0.59
C SER A 70 3.58 -17.17 -0.22
N ASP A 71 3.39 -17.60 1.02
CA ASP A 71 2.11 -18.08 1.54
C ASP A 71 1.05 -16.96 1.60
N LEU A 72 1.46 -15.73 1.91
CA LEU A 72 0.57 -14.57 1.85
C LEU A 72 0.02 -14.39 0.42
N LEU A 73 0.88 -14.42 -0.59
CA LEU A 73 0.45 -14.25 -1.98
C LEU A 73 -0.40 -15.43 -2.46
N ASN A 74 -0.08 -16.65 -2.04
CA ASN A 74 -0.82 -17.86 -2.37
C ASN A 74 -2.19 -17.96 -1.68
N SER A 75 -2.37 -17.27 -0.54
CA SER A 75 -3.65 -17.24 0.18
C SER A 75 -4.73 -16.41 -0.51
N LEU A 76 -4.34 -15.56 -1.46
CA LEU A 76 -5.28 -14.75 -2.21
C LEU A 76 -6.09 -15.60 -3.19
N ASP A 77 -7.39 -15.36 -3.26
CA ASP A 77 -8.31 -16.13 -4.11
C ASP A 77 -7.90 -16.10 -5.58
N VAL A 78 -8.09 -17.21 -6.28
CA VAL A 78 -7.76 -17.41 -7.71
C VAL A 78 -8.43 -16.35 -8.63
N GLY A 79 -9.52 -15.73 -8.20
CA GLY A 79 -10.21 -14.67 -8.95
C GLY A 79 -9.76 -13.24 -8.59
N ALA A 80 -8.82 -13.09 -7.65
CA ALA A 80 -8.32 -11.79 -7.26
C ALA A 80 -7.15 -11.36 -8.15
N ILE A 81 -7.14 -10.09 -8.52
CA ILE A 81 -6.01 -9.45 -9.21
C ILE A 81 -5.27 -8.63 -8.18
N THR A 82 -4.01 -8.98 -7.95
CA THR A 82 -3.15 -8.30 -7.00
C THR A 82 -2.16 -7.41 -7.73
N LYS A 83 -2.05 -6.15 -7.31
CA LYS A 83 -1.07 -5.19 -7.80
C LYS A 83 -0.25 -4.65 -6.64
N ILE A 84 1.07 -4.78 -6.72
CA ILE A 84 2.00 -4.13 -5.80
C ILE A 84 2.51 -2.86 -6.46
N THR A 85 2.40 -1.74 -5.77
CA THR A 85 2.89 -0.44 -6.21
C THR A 85 3.93 0.05 -5.22
N ILE A 86 5.11 0.39 -5.72
CA ILE A 86 6.17 1.04 -4.94
C ILE A 86 6.29 2.47 -5.48
N ASN A 87 5.94 3.43 -4.65
CA ASN A 87 5.96 4.84 -5.01
C ASN A 87 7.10 5.54 -4.26
N ASN A 88 8.08 6.02 -5.00
CA ASN A 88 9.18 6.80 -4.47
C ASN A 88 8.79 8.28 -4.51
N ARG A 89 8.74 8.92 -3.35
CA ARG A 89 8.50 10.36 -3.25
C ARG A 89 9.58 11.02 -2.42
N ARG A 90 9.84 12.29 -2.73
CA ARG A 90 10.70 13.11 -1.86
C ARG A 90 9.98 13.40 -0.56
N ILE A 91 10.72 13.36 0.55
CA ILE A 91 10.22 13.77 1.85
C ILE A 91 9.91 15.28 1.78
N ASN A 92 8.75 15.66 2.29
CA ASN A 92 8.48 17.06 2.53
C ASN A 92 9.37 17.54 3.67
N LYS A 93 10.24 18.51 3.39
CA LYS A 93 11.23 18.99 4.34
C LYS A 93 10.61 19.52 5.63
N LEU A 94 9.46 20.18 5.53
CA LEU A 94 8.72 20.69 6.69
C LEU A 94 8.16 19.58 7.59
N ASP A 95 7.67 18.48 7.00
CA ASP A 95 7.14 17.35 7.77
C ASP A 95 8.29 16.57 8.44
N PHE A 96 9.43 16.47 7.75
CA PHE A 96 10.64 15.88 8.29
C PHE A 96 11.14 16.67 9.51
N GLU A 97 11.28 17.98 9.39
CA GLU A 97 11.74 18.84 10.48
C GLU A 97 10.81 18.72 11.70
N LYS A 98 9.49 18.74 11.51
CA LYS A 98 8.53 18.57 12.61
C LYS A 98 8.58 17.22 13.31
N THR A 99 9.01 16.17 12.61
CA THR A 99 8.98 14.80 13.14
C THR A 99 10.27 14.42 13.87
N ILE A 100 11.39 15.04 13.51
CA ILE A 100 12.74 14.62 13.97
C ILE A 100 13.39 15.64 14.88
N LEU A 101 13.13 16.94 14.68
CA LEU A 101 13.74 17.97 15.49
C LEU A 101 13.11 18.00 16.89
N LEU A 102 13.96 18.21 17.88
CA LEU A 102 13.52 18.47 19.25
C LEU A 102 12.96 19.89 19.35
N ASP A 103 11.82 20.03 20.01
CA ASP A 103 11.21 21.33 20.28
C ASP A 103 12.14 22.19 21.16
N GLU A 104 12.26 23.46 20.80
CA GLU A 104 13.01 24.42 21.62
C GLU A 104 12.22 24.73 22.90
N SER A 105 12.93 24.76 24.02
CA SER A 105 12.34 25.08 25.32
C SER A 105 13.24 26.11 26.01
N ASN A 106 12.65 26.97 26.83
CA ASN A 106 13.35 28.04 27.51
C ASN A 106 13.99 27.51 28.82
N ASP A 107 14.87 26.51 28.73
CA ASP A 107 15.59 25.89 29.83
C ASP A 107 17.11 25.86 29.57
N GLU A 108 17.91 25.48 30.58
CA GLU A 108 19.36 25.40 30.49
C GLU A 108 19.87 24.39 29.45
N LEU A 109 19.01 23.49 28.94
CA LEU A 109 19.36 22.48 27.95
C LEU A 109 19.07 22.92 26.51
N ASN A 110 18.53 24.13 26.30
CA ASN A 110 18.12 24.57 24.98
C ASN A 110 19.29 24.67 23.98
N ASP A 111 20.46 25.06 24.43
CA ASP A 111 21.63 25.16 23.54
C ASP A 111 22.10 23.78 23.07
N TYR A 112 22.01 22.75 23.93
CA TYR A 112 22.28 21.36 23.54
C TYR A 112 21.25 20.83 22.53
N ARG A 113 19.93 21.18 22.68
CA ARG A 113 18.91 20.83 21.71
C ARG A 113 19.19 21.47 20.35
N LYS A 114 19.58 22.74 20.33
CA LYS A 114 19.95 23.43 19.08
C LYS A 114 21.12 22.79 18.38
N GLU A 115 22.16 22.40 19.13
CA GLU A 115 23.34 21.73 18.56
C GLU A 115 22.97 20.34 18.02
N TYR A 116 22.17 19.57 18.76
CA TYR A 116 21.68 18.29 18.35
C TYR A 116 20.80 18.41 17.08
N ASN A 117 19.89 19.38 17.01
CA ASN A 117 19.08 19.66 15.85
C ASN A 117 19.93 20.04 14.62
N LYS A 118 21.01 20.82 14.80
CA LYS A 118 21.95 21.10 13.70
C LYS A 118 22.63 19.84 13.18
N MET A 119 23.03 18.94 14.07
CA MET A 119 23.60 17.64 13.70
C MET A 119 22.59 16.81 12.90
N LEU A 120 21.34 16.70 13.36
CA LEU A 120 20.27 15.97 12.67
C LEU A 120 20.02 16.54 11.26
N ILE A 121 19.93 17.87 11.12
CA ILE A 121 19.75 18.54 9.82
C ILE A 121 20.94 18.27 8.90
N SER A 122 22.17 18.27 9.42
CA SER A 122 23.36 17.96 8.64
C SER A 122 23.38 16.52 8.14
N GLN A 123 23.02 15.56 9.00
CA GLN A 123 22.90 14.15 8.62
C GLN A 123 21.79 13.95 7.58
N ALA A 124 20.64 14.61 7.76
CA ALA A 124 19.53 14.52 6.84
C ALA A 124 19.84 15.05 5.43
N LYS A 125 20.68 16.10 5.31
CA LYS A 125 21.14 16.62 4.02
C LYS A 125 21.98 15.61 3.23
N ASN A 126 22.62 14.69 3.91
CA ASN A 126 23.44 13.63 3.31
C ASN A 126 22.66 12.35 3.04
N ALA A 127 21.44 12.21 3.57
CA ALA A 127 20.57 11.08 3.31
C ALA A 127 19.76 11.30 2.01
N ASN A 128 19.48 10.22 1.30
CA ASN A 128 18.54 10.26 0.17
C ASN A 128 17.17 10.70 0.70
N GLU A 129 16.72 11.89 0.30
CA GLU A 129 15.40 12.47 0.66
C GLU A 129 14.22 11.71 0.02
N ILE A 130 14.33 10.38 -0.11
CA ILE A 130 13.33 9.55 -0.78
C ILE A 130 12.69 8.61 0.23
N VAL A 131 11.36 8.70 0.34
CA VAL A 131 10.54 7.73 1.07
C VAL A 131 9.85 6.83 0.06
N GLN A 132 9.87 5.54 0.33
CA GLN A 132 9.13 4.55 -0.43
C GLN A 132 7.78 4.28 0.24
N GLU A 133 6.71 4.49 -0.51
CA GLU A 133 5.37 4.04 -0.12
C GLU A 133 5.06 2.74 -0.86
N LYS A 134 4.71 1.71 -0.10
CA LYS A 134 4.39 0.38 -0.64
C LYS A 134 2.91 0.12 -0.45
N ILE A 135 2.23 -0.13 -1.55
CA ILE A 135 0.79 -0.31 -1.59
C ILE A 135 0.48 -1.62 -2.30
N ILE A 136 -0.34 -2.44 -1.69
CA ILE A 136 -0.93 -3.62 -2.31
C ILE A 136 -2.40 -3.32 -2.60
N THR A 137 -2.81 -3.48 -3.85
CA THR A 137 -4.20 -3.28 -4.29
C THR A 137 -4.77 -4.61 -4.71
N LEU A 138 -5.87 -4.99 -4.09
CA LEU A 138 -6.67 -6.15 -4.46
C LEU A 138 -7.82 -5.70 -5.35
N SER A 139 -8.05 -6.40 -6.45
CA SER A 139 -9.19 -6.16 -7.35
C SER A 139 -9.94 -7.44 -7.59
N VAL A 140 -11.25 -7.39 -7.51
CA VAL A 140 -12.13 -8.56 -7.69
C VAL A 140 -13.33 -8.23 -8.56
N TYR A 141 -13.88 -9.24 -9.22
CA TYR A 141 -15.12 -9.14 -9.94
C TYR A 141 -16.28 -9.67 -9.08
N LYS A 142 -17.20 -8.79 -8.72
CA LYS A 142 -18.40 -9.12 -7.92
C LYS A 142 -19.65 -8.52 -8.57
N LYS A 143 -20.82 -9.04 -8.22
CA LYS A 143 -22.10 -8.58 -8.81
C LYS A 143 -22.49 -7.19 -8.30
N ASN A 144 -22.21 -6.93 -7.02
CA ASN A 144 -22.55 -5.69 -6.33
C ASN A 144 -21.47 -5.32 -5.29
N VAL A 145 -21.60 -4.13 -4.73
CA VAL A 145 -20.66 -3.62 -3.72
C VAL A 145 -20.71 -4.41 -2.42
N GLU A 146 -21.87 -4.96 -2.03
CA GLU A 146 -22.00 -5.71 -0.77
C GLU A 146 -21.20 -7.02 -0.82
N GLU A 147 -21.25 -7.74 -1.95
CA GLU A 147 -20.41 -8.92 -2.16
C GLU A 147 -18.92 -8.55 -2.19
N ALA A 148 -18.57 -7.40 -2.75
CA ALA A 148 -17.19 -6.91 -2.75
C ALA A 148 -16.73 -6.53 -1.33
N ARG A 149 -17.59 -5.87 -0.54
CA ARG A 149 -17.33 -5.49 0.85
C ARG A 149 -17.05 -6.72 1.72
N ASN A 150 -17.92 -7.73 1.63
CA ASN A 150 -17.73 -8.99 2.35
C ASN A 150 -16.41 -9.68 1.98
N TYR A 151 -16.05 -9.64 0.71
CA TYR A 151 -14.76 -10.16 0.24
C TYR A 151 -13.58 -9.38 0.84
N PHE A 152 -13.59 -8.04 0.72
CA PHE A 152 -12.47 -7.22 1.20
C PHE A 152 -12.34 -7.23 2.72
N ASN A 153 -13.43 -7.35 3.47
CA ASN A 153 -13.38 -7.52 4.93
C ASN A 153 -12.65 -8.81 5.30
N ARG A 154 -12.96 -9.93 4.64
CA ARG A 154 -12.27 -11.20 4.89
C ARG A 154 -10.83 -11.16 4.41
N ALA A 155 -10.60 -10.86 3.14
CA ALA A 155 -9.27 -10.88 2.53
C ALA A 155 -8.35 -9.80 3.12
N GLY A 156 -8.90 -8.63 3.47
CA GLY A 156 -8.16 -7.55 4.11
C GLY A 156 -7.71 -7.90 5.52
N SER A 157 -8.60 -8.48 6.33
CA SER A 157 -8.24 -8.95 7.69
C SER A 157 -7.15 -10.02 7.64
N GLU A 158 -7.25 -10.97 6.72
CA GLU A 158 -6.23 -12.00 6.54
C GLU A 158 -4.90 -11.39 6.08
N LEU A 159 -4.92 -10.48 5.11
CA LEU A 159 -3.75 -9.80 4.59
C LEU A 159 -3.04 -8.98 5.70
N ILE A 160 -3.79 -8.20 6.48
CA ILE A 160 -3.25 -7.43 7.61
C ILE A 160 -2.64 -8.36 8.66
N SER A 161 -3.32 -9.45 9.00
CA SER A 161 -2.81 -10.43 9.97
C SER A 161 -1.50 -11.04 9.51
N ARG A 162 -1.39 -11.47 8.24
CA ARG A 162 -0.17 -12.06 7.69
C ARG A 162 0.99 -11.06 7.61
N PHE A 163 0.73 -9.81 7.22
CA PHE A 163 1.76 -8.77 7.28
C PHE A 163 2.25 -8.51 8.70
N ASN A 164 1.35 -8.51 9.68
CA ASN A 164 1.73 -8.36 11.08
C ASN A 164 2.61 -9.53 11.57
N THR A 165 2.32 -10.76 11.14
CA THR A 165 3.16 -11.93 11.42
C THR A 165 4.56 -11.79 10.83
N LEU A 166 4.67 -11.22 9.62
CA LEU A 166 5.94 -10.86 8.99
C LEU A 166 6.69 -9.70 9.68
N GLY A 167 6.09 -9.09 10.71
CA GLY A 167 6.66 -7.90 11.37
C GLY A 167 6.48 -6.60 10.59
N SER A 168 5.63 -6.59 9.57
CA SER A 168 5.28 -5.40 8.78
C SER A 168 3.94 -4.84 9.23
N LYS A 169 3.88 -3.52 9.48
CA LYS A 169 2.60 -2.85 9.73
C LYS A 169 1.83 -2.70 8.42
N CYS A 170 0.61 -3.21 8.37
CA CYS A 170 -0.29 -3.05 7.22
C CYS A 170 -1.57 -2.32 7.66
N ILE A 171 -2.00 -1.33 6.89
CA ILE A 171 -3.19 -0.52 7.14
C ILE A 171 -4.04 -0.38 5.88
N GLU A 172 -5.34 -0.26 6.04
CA GLU A 172 -6.27 0.08 4.97
C GLU A 172 -6.11 1.55 4.54
N LEU A 173 -6.31 1.83 3.24
CA LEU A 173 -6.30 3.16 2.64
C LEU A 173 -7.71 3.59 2.25
#